data_3f603cb5a277ebd72780a102eacd0525
#
_entry.id   3f603cb5a277ebd72780a102eacd0525
#
_cell.length_a   1.000
_cell.length_b   1.000
_cell.length_c   1.000
_cell.angle_alpha   90.00
_cell.angle_beta   90.00
_cell.angle_gamma   90.00
#
_symmetry.space_group_name_H-M   'P 1'
#
loop_
_entity.id
_entity.type
_entity.pdbx_description
1 polymer ?
#
loop_
_entity_poly.entity_id
_entity_poly.type
_entity_poly.pdbx_seq_one_letter_code
_entity_poly.pdbx_strand_id
1 'polypeptide(L)'
;MSAASRRTLLGICLVVGGSFTVLASFNYVLTPMLTDLDLSQSQASLALSIPPIASLLVVFLAGGLGDRRGHRTVMLWMSVAFIVGSLIVSIAQGLLAVVIGLLIEGIAATAIQIIGIGLLSDRFSEPRARAAAFGTFGMVSPFVWLCLPVLTGWIVGEASWRWVPLMWATIGAVMLVATLALLPRPTSTRPVGEVATPILAGATVAAAVQWLNRVGDEGLLAPISLASLVATLALGAICTVLVRRLPSPAFSLAPLRVGRARSLLAVVVIIPLINTVFLMTMAFQYLYGLTVLQTALVMVPAQAAAVLGTRLIAAPMMRRIGVTQTASVLFAVLSVAMLSVFFVTPTSPLWVPILYVTIYNLLTVAASITVTSAVLTSAPDVNSGQLSAYRGSAQSLGAVLAVVVMNGAVFTLGRLFMSSELQANGLTQEEAAAEAAQIQASATSPDVMSQYAVPLPSGVETSQVMADSIATGLHVNGVLGALLALACVFLVRVGRRQSLSA
;
A
#
# COMPACT_ATOMS: atom_id res chain seq x y z
N MET A 1 -0.87 -5.40 30.20
CA MET A 1 0.31 -5.96 29.51
C MET A 1 1.50 -5.99 30.47
N SER A 2 2.20 -7.13 30.56
CA SER A 2 3.45 -7.26 31.32
C SER A 2 4.59 -6.40 30.74
N ALA A 3 5.64 -6.13 31.50
CA ALA A 3 6.83 -5.41 31.01
C ALA A 3 7.48 -6.15 29.82
N ALA A 4 7.56 -7.48 29.86
CA ALA A 4 8.05 -8.30 28.75
C ALA A 4 7.21 -8.15 27.47
N SER A 5 5.88 -8.13 27.60
CA SER A 5 4.98 -7.91 26.46
C SER A 5 5.12 -6.52 25.86
N ARG A 6 5.29 -5.47 26.66
CA ARG A 6 5.54 -4.10 26.18
C ARG A 6 6.87 -4.01 25.43
N ARG A 7 7.91 -4.63 25.95
CA ARG A 7 9.25 -4.70 25.32
C ARG A 7 9.16 -5.37 23.95
N THR A 8 8.49 -6.51 23.85
CA THR A 8 8.30 -7.22 22.57
C THR A 8 7.49 -6.39 21.57
N LEU A 9 6.41 -5.72 22.02
CA LEU A 9 5.61 -4.85 21.16
C LEU A 9 6.44 -3.69 20.61
N LEU A 10 7.23 -3.03 21.45
CA LEU A 10 8.14 -1.96 21.02
C LEU A 10 9.14 -2.48 19.97
N GLY A 11 9.73 -3.65 20.20
CA GLY A 11 10.65 -4.29 19.24
C GLY A 11 9.97 -4.54 17.89
N ILE A 12 8.77 -5.11 17.88
CA ILE A 12 7.99 -5.32 16.63
C ILE A 12 7.72 -3.99 15.93
N CYS A 13 7.26 -2.97 16.67
CA CYS A 13 6.96 -1.65 16.12
C CYS A 13 8.20 -0.98 15.50
N LEU A 14 9.35 -1.05 16.16
CA LEU A 14 10.60 -0.47 15.63
C LEU A 14 11.08 -1.22 14.38
N VAL A 15 11.08 -2.54 14.40
CA VAL A 15 11.60 -3.36 13.29
C VAL A 15 10.68 -3.27 12.07
N VAL A 16 9.36 -3.38 12.26
CA VAL A 16 8.40 -3.25 11.16
C VAL A 16 8.30 -1.79 10.70
N GLY A 17 8.37 -0.82 11.62
CA GLY A 17 8.41 0.59 11.27
C GLY A 17 9.58 0.93 10.35
N GLY A 18 10.78 0.46 10.70
CA GLY A 18 11.97 0.63 9.88
C GLY A 18 11.83 0.03 8.47
N SER A 19 11.09 -1.06 8.31
CA SER A 19 10.89 -1.68 6.99
C SER A 19 10.02 -0.85 6.02
N PHE A 20 9.29 0.15 6.49
CA PHE A 20 8.54 1.09 5.62
C PHE A 20 9.41 2.24 5.09
N THR A 21 10.65 2.36 5.54
CA THR A 21 11.51 3.53 5.27
C THR A 21 11.71 3.76 3.78
N VAL A 22 12.08 2.74 3.03
CA VAL A 22 12.32 2.85 1.57
C VAL A 22 11.04 3.25 0.87
N LEU A 23 9.93 2.58 1.17
CA LEU A 23 8.64 2.86 0.54
C LEU A 23 8.16 4.31 0.80
N ALA A 24 8.42 4.85 1.98
CA ALA A 24 8.00 6.20 2.36
C ALA A 24 8.91 7.31 1.83
N SER A 25 10.13 7.00 1.40
CA SER A 25 11.14 8.00 1.07
C SER A 25 11.73 7.90 -0.34
N PHE A 26 11.62 6.75 -1.02
CA PHE A 26 12.27 6.51 -2.30
C PHE A 26 11.86 7.50 -3.41
N ASN A 27 10.58 7.88 -3.47
CA ASN A 27 10.10 8.84 -4.47
C ASN A 27 10.81 10.20 -4.41
N TYR A 28 11.25 10.61 -3.22
CA TYR A 28 11.98 11.88 -3.02
C TYR A 28 13.45 11.81 -3.44
N VAL A 29 13.98 10.60 -3.55
CA VAL A 29 15.36 10.32 -3.99
C VAL A 29 15.44 10.11 -5.49
N LEU A 30 14.35 9.69 -6.11
CA LEU A 30 14.31 9.23 -7.49
C LEU A 30 14.86 10.28 -8.47
N THR A 31 14.31 11.49 -8.48
CA THR A 31 14.70 12.54 -9.43
C THR A 31 16.18 12.91 -9.32
N PRO A 32 16.73 13.25 -8.14
CA PRO A 32 18.15 13.56 -8.03
C PRO A 32 19.06 12.35 -8.35
N MET A 33 18.61 11.13 -8.06
CA MET A 33 19.32 9.91 -8.44
C MET A 33 19.36 9.72 -9.97
N LEU A 34 18.25 9.97 -10.67
CA LEU A 34 18.19 9.87 -12.12
C LEU A 34 19.15 10.87 -12.80
N THR A 35 19.18 12.09 -12.30
CA THR A 35 20.07 13.14 -12.82
C THR A 35 21.55 12.81 -12.58
N ASP A 36 21.89 12.34 -11.37
CA ASP A 36 23.28 12.05 -10.99
C ASP A 36 23.85 10.80 -11.69
N LEU A 37 23.01 9.81 -11.98
CA LEU A 37 23.40 8.56 -12.63
C LEU A 37 23.11 8.54 -14.14
N ASP A 38 22.64 9.65 -14.71
CA ASP A 38 22.26 9.79 -16.13
C ASP A 38 21.30 8.67 -16.59
N LEU A 39 20.23 8.43 -15.80
CA LEU A 39 19.26 7.37 -16.06
C LEU A 39 18.05 7.90 -16.84
N SER A 40 17.59 7.12 -17.82
CA SER A 40 16.39 7.43 -18.58
C SER A 40 15.10 7.24 -17.77
N GLN A 41 14.00 7.84 -18.23
CA GLN A 41 12.68 7.71 -17.62
C GLN A 41 12.19 6.24 -17.57
N SER A 42 12.51 5.44 -18.58
CA SER A 42 12.19 4.00 -18.58
C SER A 42 12.96 3.23 -17.50
N GLN A 43 14.21 3.61 -17.25
CA GLN A 43 15.04 3.05 -16.18
C GLN A 43 14.54 3.47 -14.78
N ALA A 44 14.00 4.69 -14.66
CA ALA A 44 13.31 5.13 -13.46
C ALA A 44 12.09 4.26 -13.13
N SER A 45 11.23 4.02 -14.12
CA SER A 45 10.06 3.15 -13.97
C SER A 45 10.45 1.73 -13.57
N LEU A 46 11.55 1.21 -14.12
CA LEU A 46 12.09 -0.08 -13.70
C LEU A 46 12.50 -0.05 -12.23
N ALA A 47 13.28 0.93 -11.78
CA ALA A 47 13.71 1.05 -10.39
C ALA A 47 12.52 1.12 -9.42
N LEU A 48 11.46 1.87 -9.75
CA LEU A 48 10.23 1.93 -8.96
C LEU A 48 9.48 0.59 -8.87
N SER A 49 9.57 -0.24 -9.92
CA SER A 49 8.87 -1.52 -10.00
C SER A 49 9.55 -2.65 -9.23
N ILE A 50 10.86 -2.55 -8.97
CA ILE A 50 11.65 -3.63 -8.34
C ILE A 50 11.17 -3.98 -6.93
N PRO A 51 11.03 -3.04 -5.97
CA PRO A 51 10.62 -3.40 -4.61
C PRO A 51 9.24 -4.09 -4.54
N PRO A 52 8.18 -3.63 -5.24
CA PRO A 52 6.91 -4.34 -5.28
C PRO A 52 7.01 -5.76 -5.85
N ILE A 53 7.76 -5.95 -6.94
CA ILE A 53 7.94 -7.29 -7.55
C ILE A 53 8.67 -8.21 -6.58
N ALA A 54 9.77 -7.75 -5.98
CA ALA A 54 10.52 -8.49 -4.97
C ALA A 54 9.64 -8.91 -3.78
N SER A 55 8.77 -7.99 -3.35
CA SER A 55 7.80 -8.20 -2.27
C SER A 55 6.87 -9.38 -2.57
N LEU A 56 6.30 -9.42 -3.77
CA LEU A 56 5.35 -10.47 -4.17
C LEU A 56 6.00 -11.85 -4.25
N LEU A 57 7.25 -11.93 -4.72
CA LEU A 57 7.97 -13.20 -4.84
C LEU A 57 8.23 -13.85 -3.47
N VAL A 58 8.43 -13.05 -2.44
CA VAL A 58 8.87 -13.55 -1.12
C VAL A 58 7.77 -13.61 -0.07
N VAL A 59 6.60 -13.03 -0.33
CA VAL A 59 5.52 -12.87 0.65
C VAL A 59 5.11 -14.19 1.34
N PHE A 60 4.93 -15.27 0.60
CA PHE A 60 4.55 -16.58 1.16
C PHE A 60 5.73 -17.34 1.76
N LEU A 61 6.92 -17.17 1.19
CA LEU A 61 8.14 -17.76 1.74
C LEU A 61 8.46 -17.18 3.11
N ALA A 62 8.33 -15.87 3.28
CA ALA A 62 8.62 -15.15 4.53
C ALA A 62 7.75 -15.67 5.70
N GLY A 63 6.44 -15.87 5.46
CA GLY A 63 5.55 -16.42 6.48
C GLY A 63 5.99 -17.80 6.96
N GLY A 64 6.22 -18.72 6.05
CA GLY A 64 6.65 -20.09 6.38
C GLY A 64 8.06 -20.15 7.00
N LEU A 65 8.96 -19.24 6.60
CA LEU A 65 10.30 -19.18 7.13
C LEU A 65 10.31 -18.68 8.59
N GLY A 66 9.48 -17.67 8.89
CA GLY A 66 9.30 -17.17 10.26
C GLY A 66 8.77 -18.23 11.22
N ASP A 67 7.77 -19.01 10.80
CA ASP A 67 7.17 -20.08 11.59
C ASP A 67 8.13 -21.25 11.87
N ARG A 68 9.09 -21.52 10.97
CA ARG A 68 10.01 -22.67 11.08
C ARG A 68 11.35 -22.33 11.74
N ARG A 69 12.00 -21.25 11.32
CA ARG A 69 13.30 -20.81 11.83
C ARG A 69 13.21 -19.91 13.06
N GLY A 70 12.00 -19.48 13.39
CA GLY A 70 11.70 -18.53 14.45
C GLY A 70 11.76 -17.08 13.96
N HIS A 71 10.76 -16.33 14.30
CA HIS A 71 10.54 -14.95 13.87
C HIS A 71 11.77 -14.05 14.10
N ARG A 72 12.39 -14.14 15.29
CA ARG A 72 13.58 -13.33 15.62
C ARG A 72 14.77 -13.61 14.70
N THR A 73 15.06 -14.89 14.42
CA THR A 73 16.21 -15.29 13.59
C THR A 73 16.06 -14.76 12.17
N VAL A 74 14.87 -14.90 11.58
CA VAL A 74 14.63 -14.40 10.22
C VAL A 74 14.66 -12.88 10.18
N MET A 75 14.09 -12.20 11.18
CA MET A 75 14.16 -10.73 11.27
C MET A 75 15.61 -10.22 11.39
N LEU A 76 16.51 -10.95 12.08
CA LEU A 76 17.92 -10.62 12.10
C LEU A 76 18.55 -10.69 10.71
N TRP A 77 18.35 -11.80 9.99
CA TRP A 77 18.87 -11.94 8.62
C TRP A 77 18.33 -10.87 7.69
N MET A 78 17.04 -10.57 7.78
CA MET A 78 16.42 -9.55 6.96
C MET A 78 16.87 -8.14 7.33
N SER A 79 17.12 -7.85 8.60
CA SER A 79 17.70 -6.55 8.99
C SER A 79 19.12 -6.37 8.44
N VAL A 80 19.94 -7.43 8.43
CA VAL A 80 21.27 -7.39 7.79
C VAL A 80 21.15 -7.22 6.28
N ALA A 81 20.24 -7.96 5.63
CA ALA A 81 19.99 -7.83 4.19
C ALA A 81 19.52 -6.40 3.84
N PHE A 82 18.65 -5.80 4.66
CA PHE A 82 18.20 -4.42 4.49
C PHE A 82 19.37 -3.43 4.55
N ILE A 83 20.27 -3.57 5.53
CA ILE A 83 21.48 -2.75 5.62
C ILE A 83 22.35 -2.89 4.37
N VAL A 84 22.59 -4.13 3.93
CA VAL A 84 23.43 -4.41 2.76
C VAL A 84 22.81 -3.80 1.50
N GLY A 85 21.49 -3.99 1.27
CA GLY A 85 20.79 -3.38 0.15
C GLY A 85 20.90 -1.86 0.15
N SER A 86 20.66 -1.22 1.27
CA SER A 86 20.77 0.24 1.44
C SER A 86 22.18 0.75 1.16
N LEU A 87 23.21 0.05 1.62
CA LEU A 87 24.62 0.41 1.34
C LEU A 87 24.95 0.28 -0.15
N ILE A 88 24.44 -0.77 -0.83
CA ILE A 88 24.62 -0.94 -2.29
C ILE A 88 23.99 0.24 -3.04
N VAL A 89 22.76 0.67 -2.67
CA VAL A 89 22.12 1.83 -3.28
C VAL A 89 22.92 3.12 -3.02
N SER A 90 23.45 3.30 -1.81
CA SER A 90 24.22 4.49 -1.45
C SER A 90 25.48 4.69 -2.29
N ILE A 91 26.18 3.61 -2.64
CA ILE A 91 27.41 3.64 -3.45
C ILE A 91 27.18 3.37 -4.94
N ALA A 92 25.91 3.31 -5.36
CA ALA A 92 25.56 2.97 -6.74
C ALA A 92 26.15 3.99 -7.75
N GLN A 93 26.74 3.46 -8.82
CA GLN A 93 27.28 4.22 -9.94
C GLN A 93 26.49 3.98 -11.25
N GLY A 94 25.37 3.27 -11.17
CA GLY A 94 24.50 2.98 -12.31
C GLY A 94 23.30 2.13 -11.92
N LEU A 95 22.41 1.91 -12.88
CA LEU A 95 21.11 1.25 -12.70
C LEU A 95 21.23 -0.14 -12.05
N LEU A 96 22.21 -0.94 -12.46
CA LEU A 96 22.34 -2.33 -11.99
C LEU A 96 22.52 -2.39 -10.46
N ALA A 97 23.37 -1.53 -9.90
CA ALA A 97 23.58 -1.48 -8.45
C ALA A 97 22.32 -1.00 -7.71
N VAL A 98 21.62 0.00 -8.26
CA VAL A 98 20.32 0.46 -7.71
C VAL A 98 19.30 -0.68 -7.70
N VAL A 99 19.14 -1.40 -8.81
CA VAL A 99 18.22 -2.53 -8.95
C VAL A 99 18.53 -3.65 -7.95
N ILE A 100 19.81 -4.04 -7.83
CA ILE A 100 20.24 -5.08 -6.89
C ILE A 100 19.95 -4.65 -5.44
N GLY A 101 20.31 -3.43 -5.07
CA GLY A 101 20.07 -2.90 -3.73
C GLY A 101 18.58 -2.86 -3.38
N LEU A 102 17.75 -2.30 -4.25
CA LEU A 102 16.30 -2.22 -4.08
C LEU A 102 15.62 -3.60 -4.08
N LEU A 103 16.13 -4.57 -4.84
CA LEU A 103 15.65 -5.96 -4.80
C LEU A 103 15.86 -6.58 -3.41
N ILE A 104 17.08 -6.45 -2.88
CA ILE A 104 17.41 -6.95 -1.54
C ILE A 104 16.57 -6.27 -0.46
N GLU A 105 16.39 -4.95 -0.54
CA GLU A 105 15.55 -4.19 0.40
C GLU A 105 14.08 -4.59 0.33
N GLY A 106 13.52 -4.74 -0.88
CA GLY A 106 12.14 -5.16 -1.09
C GLY A 106 11.86 -6.54 -0.49
N ILE A 107 12.78 -7.50 -0.67
CA ILE A 107 12.73 -8.82 -0.04
C ILE A 107 12.77 -8.68 1.49
N ALA A 108 13.74 -7.94 2.00
CA ALA A 108 13.95 -7.80 3.44
C ALA A 108 12.78 -7.10 4.14
N ALA A 109 12.31 -5.98 3.58
CA ALA A 109 11.20 -5.21 4.12
C ALA A 109 9.92 -6.04 4.17
N THR A 110 9.58 -6.75 3.09
CA THR A 110 8.39 -7.60 3.02
C THR A 110 8.44 -8.74 4.03
N ALA A 111 9.58 -9.43 4.11
CA ALA A 111 9.75 -10.51 5.08
C ALA A 111 9.57 -10.00 6.52
N ILE A 112 10.14 -8.86 6.86
CA ILE A 112 10.00 -8.23 8.18
C ILE A 112 8.53 -7.89 8.48
N GLN A 113 7.80 -7.31 7.53
CA GLN A 113 6.40 -6.94 7.70
C GLN A 113 5.50 -8.17 7.94
N ILE A 114 5.65 -9.21 7.12
CA ILE A 114 4.87 -10.45 7.23
C ILE A 114 5.14 -11.15 8.57
N ILE A 115 6.43 -11.33 8.90
CA ILE A 115 6.86 -11.99 10.13
C ILE A 115 6.46 -11.18 11.36
N GLY A 116 6.58 -9.85 11.29
CA GLY A 116 6.22 -8.95 12.39
C GLY A 116 4.74 -8.98 12.73
N ILE A 117 3.87 -9.01 11.72
CA ILE A 117 2.42 -9.15 11.89
C ILE A 117 2.08 -10.54 12.45
N GLY A 118 2.72 -11.60 11.97
CA GLY A 118 2.57 -12.95 12.49
C GLY A 118 2.97 -13.03 13.97
N LEU A 119 4.16 -12.56 14.31
CA LEU A 119 4.66 -12.51 15.69
C LEU A 119 3.75 -11.68 16.61
N LEU A 120 3.19 -10.57 16.12
CA LEU A 120 2.24 -9.76 16.86
C LEU A 120 0.98 -10.57 17.20
N SER A 121 0.45 -11.33 16.25
CA SER A 121 -0.72 -12.17 16.43
C SER A 121 -0.47 -13.30 17.43
N ASP A 122 0.66 -13.98 17.31
CA ASP A 122 1.02 -15.12 18.18
C ASP A 122 1.27 -14.70 19.62
N ARG A 123 1.94 -13.54 19.78
CA ARG A 123 2.33 -13.08 21.14
C ARG A 123 1.17 -12.47 21.93
N PHE A 124 0.17 -11.93 21.23
CA PHE A 124 -1.00 -11.28 21.84
C PHE A 124 -2.29 -12.04 21.51
N SER A 125 -2.45 -13.26 22.06
CA SER A 125 -3.60 -14.13 21.83
C SER A 125 -4.86 -13.68 22.59
N GLU A 126 -4.70 -13.09 23.77
CA GLU A 126 -5.81 -12.61 24.59
C GLU A 126 -6.48 -11.39 23.92
N PRO A 127 -7.83 -11.37 23.77
CA PRO A 127 -8.54 -10.34 22.95
C PRO A 127 -8.26 -8.89 23.35
N ARG A 128 -8.18 -8.61 24.66
CA ARG A 128 -7.91 -7.24 25.16
C ARG A 128 -6.45 -6.80 24.88
N ALA A 129 -5.50 -7.72 25.09
CA ALA A 129 -4.09 -7.47 24.83
C ALA A 129 -3.83 -7.33 23.33
N ARG A 130 -4.48 -8.15 22.50
CA ARG A 130 -4.43 -8.08 21.03
C ARG A 130 -4.96 -6.74 20.53
N ALA A 131 -6.13 -6.30 20.96
CA ALA A 131 -6.69 -5.01 20.55
C ALA A 131 -5.75 -3.84 20.89
N ALA A 132 -5.12 -3.86 22.08
CA ALA A 132 -4.16 -2.86 22.48
C ALA A 132 -2.86 -2.91 21.63
N ALA A 133 -2.37 -4.13 21.34
CA ALA A 133 -1.15 -4.33 20.55
C ALA A 133 -1.35 -3.89 19.08
N PHE A 134 -2.44 -4.32 18.43
CA PHE A 134 -2.76 -3.89 17.06
C PHE A 134 -3.07 -2.40 16.97
N GLY A 135 -3.73 -1.82 17.97
CA GLY A 135 -3.94 -0.37 18.04
C GLY A 135 -2.64 0.43 18.14
N THR A 136 -1.64 -0.06 18.89
CA THR A 136 -0.32 0.55 18.95
C THR A 136 0.47 0.32 17.66
N PHE A 137 0.45 -0.90 17.13
CA PHE A 137 1.09 -1.26 15.86
C PHE A 137 0.53 -0.45 14.68
N GLY A 138 -0.77 -0.19 14.65
CA GLY A 138 -1.42 0.60 13.61
C GLY A 138 -0.95 2.07 13.53
N MET A 139 -0.31 2.59 14.57
CA MET A 139 0.29 3.93 14.56
C MET A 139 1.62 3.96 13.77
N VAL A 140 2.27 2.81 13.57
CA VAL A 140 3.65 2.74 13.07
C VAL A 140 3.74 3.27 11.64
N SER A 141 2.91 2.76 10.73
CA SER A 141 2.96 3.19 9.33
C SER A 141 2.63 4.68 9.16
N PRO A 142 1.52 5.22 9.69
CA PRO A 142 1.26 6.66 9.58
C PRO A 142 2.36 7.54 10.18
N PHE A 143 2.99 7.09 11.27
CA PHE A 143 4.10 7.83 11.87
C PHE A 143 5.33 7.87 10.93
N VAL A 144 5.66 6.76 10.29
CA VAL A 144 6.75 6.68 9.31
C VAL A 144 6.46 7.59 8.11
N TRP A 145 5.22 7.54 7.57
CA TRP A 145 4.79 8.40 6.46
C TRP A 145 4.69 9.89 6.84
N LEU A 146 4.57 10.22 8.13
CA LEU A 146 4.63 11.59 8.62
C LEU A 146 6.08 12.13 8.67
N CYS A 147 7.00 11.32 9.19
CA CYS A 147 8.35 11.79 9.52
C CYS A 147 9.33 11.67 8.35
N LEU A 148 9.29 10.55 7.60
CA LEU A 148 10.34 10.25 6.62
C LEU A 148 10.33 11.14 5.39
N PRO A 149 9.20 11.53 4.80
CA PRO A 149 9.20 12.48 3.68
C PRO A 149 9.89 13.80 4.02
N VAL A 150 9.61 14.35 5.20
CA VAL A 150 10.22 15.61 5.67
C VAL A 150 11.73 15.45 5.85
N LEU A 151 12.14 14.37 6.54
CA LEU A 151 13.56 14.11 6.77
C LEU A 151 14.32 13.84 5.46
N THR A 152 13.71 13.08 4.55
CA THR A 152 14.30 12.78 3.23
C THR A 152 14.43 14.04 2.39
N GLY A 153 13.38 14.86 2.33
CA GLY A 153 13.40 16.13 1.59
C GLY A 153 14.47 17.08 2.12
N TRP A 154 14.64 17.15 3.44
CA TRP A 154 15.70 17.94 4.04
C TRP A 154 17.09 17.41 3.67
N ILE A 155 17.34 16.09 3.78
CA ILE A 155 18.63 15.49 3.41
C ILE A 155 18.95 15.74 1.93
N VAL A 156 17.99 15.57 1.04
CA VAL A 156 18.19 15.78 -0.41
C VAL A 156 18.44 17.25 -0.73
N GLY A 157 17.78 18.17 -0.01
CA GLY A 157 17.95 19.61 -0.21
C GLY A 157 19.31 20.16 0.27
N GLU A 158 19.84 19.62 1.36
CA GLU A 158 21.07 20.14 1.98
C GLU A 158 22.32 19.32 1.62
N ALA A 159 22.13 18.09 1.10
CA ALA A 159 23.23 17.16 0.82
C ALA A 159 22.99 16.36 -0.47
N SER A 160 23.69 15.27 -0.67
CA SER A 160 23.47 14.37 -1.81
C SER A 160 22.36 13.36 -1.49
N TRP A 161 21.64 12.93 -2.53
CA TRP A 161 20.67 11.83 -2.45
C TRP A 161 21.27 10.54 -1.86
N ARG A 162 22.58 10.32 -1.98
CA ARG A 162 23.31 9.15 -1.44
C ARG A 162 23.24 9.04 0.09
N TRP A 163 23.00 10.14 0.79
CA TRP A 163 22.83 10.14 2.24
C TRP A 163 21.49 9.52 2.68
N VAL A 164 20.50 9.49 1.79
CA VAL A 164 19.20 8.89 2.11
C VAL A 164 19.30 7.36 2.24
N PRO A 165 19.91 6.61 1.30
CA PRO A 165 20.21 5.19 1.52
C PRO A 165 21.10 4.92 2.74
N LEU A 166 22.01 5.81 3.10
CA LEU A 166 22.77 5.70 4.36
C LEU A 166 21.87 5.87 5.59
N MET A 167 20.89 6.76 5.54
CA MET A 167 19.85 6.85 6.57
C MET A 167 19.04 5.54 6.64
N TRP A 168 18.70 4.91 5.52
CA TRP A 168 18.02 3.59 5.51
C TRP A 168 18.90 2.52 6.17
N ALA A 169 20.19 2.48 5.85
CA ALA A 169 21.15 1.57 6.49
C ALA A 169 21.23 1.79 8.01
N THR A 170 21.24 3.05 8.46
CA THR A 170 21.22 3.40 9.89
C THR A 170 19.93 2.91 10.57
N ILE A 171 18.78 3.11 9.94
CA ILE A 171 17.50 2.56 10.42
C ILE A 171 17.55 1.02 10.44
N GLY A 172 18.13 0.39 9.43
CA GLY A 172 18.39 -1.05 9.40
C GLY A 172 19.25 -1.53 10.59
N ALA A 173 20.28 -0.76 10.97
CA ALA A 173 21.08 -1.05 12.16
C ALA A 173 20.25 -0.93 13.45
N VAL A 174 19.38 0.07 13.56
CA VAL A 174 18.43 0.18 14.68
C VAL A 174 17.47 -1.02 14.70
N MET A 175 16.96 -1.47 13.54
CA MET A 175 16.14 -2.67 13.44
C MET A 175 16.88 -3.91 13.92
N LEU A 176 18.15 -4.08 13.54
CA LEU A 176 19.00 -5.18 13.97
C LEU A 176 19.18 -5.18 15.50
N VAL A 177 19.55 -4.05 16.08
CA VAL A 177 19.71 -3.87 17.53
C VAL A 177 18.38 -4.10 18.27
N ALA A 178 17.27 -3.55 17.77
CA ALA A 178 15.93 -3.76 18.34
C ALA A 178 15.54 -5.25 18.31
N THR A 179 15.85 -5.96 17.24
CA THR A 179 15.61 -7.41 17.12
C THR A 179 16.42 -8.19 18.14
N LEU A 180 17.71 -7.86 18.29
CA LEU A 180 18.61 -8.51 19.27
C LEU A 180 18.19 -8.25 20.71
N ALA A 181 17.82 -7.00 21.01
CA ALA A 181 17.58 -6.57 22.39
C ALA A 181 16.15 -6.82 22.87
N LEU A 182 15.13 -6.67 21.99
CA LEU A 182 13.73 -6.58 22.40
C LEU A 182 12.90 -7.81 22.01
N LEU A 183 13.28 -8.58 20.98
CA LEU A 183 12.50 -9.73 20.55
C LEU A 183 12.91 -11.02 21.30
N PRO A 184 11.95 -11.87 21.66
CA PRO A 184 12.22 -13.12 22.39
C PRO A 184 13.02 -14.09 21.51
N ARG A 185 13.88 -14.88 22.15
CA ARG A 185 14.60 -15.97 21.48
C ARG A 185 13.62 -17.06 21.05
N PRO A 186 13.82 -17.72 19.90
CA PRO A 186 12.99 -18.85 19.50
C PRO A 186 13.15 -19.99 20.51
N THR A 187 12.04 -20.61 20.88
CA THR A 187 12.00 -21.77 21.80
C THR A 187 12.24 -23.09 21.07
N SER A 188 11.92 -23.13 19.78
CA SER A 188 12.16 -24.29 18.92
C SER A 188 12.38 -23.81 17.48
N THR A 189 13.25 -24.54 16.76
CA THR A 189 13.47 -24.30 15.31
C THR A 189 13.22 -25.63 14.59
N ARG A 190 12.58 -25.54 13.43
CA ARG A 190 12.39 -26.69 12.54
C ARG A 190 13.26 -26.47 11.28
N PRO A 191 13.70 -27.54 10.61
CA PRO A 191 14.42 -27.38 9.33
C PRO A 191 13.57 -26.60 8.32
N VAL A 192 14.24 -25.82 7.47
CA VAL A 192 13.57 -25.17 6.33
C VAL A 192 12.99 -26.28 5.47
N GLY A 193 11.68 -26.31 5.35
CA GLY A 193 11.01 -27.29 4.52
C GLY A 193 11.11 -26.94 3.02
N GLU A 194 10.20 -27.48 2.30
CA GLU A 194 10.02 -27.21 0.88
C GLU A 194 9.82 -25.69 0.66
N VAL A 195 10.49 -25.10 -0.34
CA VAL A 195 10.46 -23.66 -0.65
C VAL A 195 9.82 -23.36 -2.01
N ALA A 196 9.62 -24.38 -2.85
CA ALA A 196 9.14 -24.19 -4.22
C ALA A 196 7.66 -23.75 -4.23
N THR A 197 6.80 -24.33 -3.38
CA THR A 197 5.38 -23.94 -3.34
C THR A 197 5.16 -22.51 -2.88
N PRO A 198 5.82 -21.95 -1.83
CA PRO A 198 5.71 -20.55 -1.48
C PRO A 198 6.23 -19.60 -2.56
N ILE A 199 7.35 -19.95 -3.22
CA ILE A 199 7.90 -19.14 -4.31
C ILE A 199 6.96 -19.15 -5.52
N LEU A 200 6.43 -20.31 -5.92
CA LEU A 200 5.45 -20.40 -7.01
C LEU A 200 4.16 -19.65 -6.69
N ALA A 201 3.69 -19.69 -5.45
CA ALA A 201 2.54 -18.91 -5.04
C ALA A 201 2.81 -17.40 -5.16
N GLY A 202 3.97 -16.93 -4.70
CA GLY A 202 4.41 -15.55 -4.85
C GLY A 202 4.56 -15.15 -6.32
N ALA A 203 5.21 -15.98 -7.13
CA ALA A 203 5.34 -15.75 -8.56
C ALA A 203 3.98 -15.70 -9.29
N THR A 204 3.01 -16.54 -8.89
CA THR A 204 1.64 -16.48 -9.41
C THR A 204 0.98 -15.14 -9.12
N VAL A 205 1.11 -14.64 -7.89
CA VAL A 205 0.56 -13.33 -7.52
C VAL A 205 1.29 -12.20 -8.25
N ALA A 206 2.62 -12.28 -8.38
CA ALA A 206 3.40 -11.31 -9.14
C ALA A 206 2.99 -11.27 -10.63
N ALA A 207 2.79 -12.44 -11.25
CA ALA A 207 2.30 -12.54 -12.62
C ALA A 207 0.88 -11.98 -12.77
N ALA A 208 -0.01 -12.22 -11.80
CA ALA A 208 -1.36 -11.66 -11.78
C ALA A 208 -1.34 -10.12 -11.69
N VAL A 209 -0.46 -9.57 -10.86
CA VAL A 209 -0.24 -8.13 -10.75
C VAL A 209 0.27 -7.54 -12.07
N GLN A 210 1.25 -8.20 -12.70
CA GLN A 210 1.77 -7.77 -14.01
C GLN A 210 0.71 -7.85 -15.11
N TRP A 211 -0.11 -8.89 -15.11
CA TRP A 211 -1.24 -8.98 -16.02
C TRP A 211 -2.20 -7.81 -15.86
N LEU A 212 -2.58 -7.48 -14.62
CA LEU A 212 -3.46 -6.34 -14.33
C LEU A 212 -2.86 -5.01 -14.80
N ASN A 213 -1.57 -4.78 -14.59
CA ASN A 213 -0.88 -3.59 -15.08
C ASN A 213 -0.94 -3.52 -16.61
N ARG A 214 -0.62 -4.64 -17.32
CA ARG A 214 -0.70 -4.69 -18.78
C ARG A 214 -2.12 -4.44 -19.33
N VAL A 215 -3.14 -4.95 -18.61
CA VAL A 215 -4.54 -4.66 -18.97
C VAL A 215 -4.85 -3.17 -18.83
N GLY A 216 -4.31 -2.50 -17.81
CA GLY A 216 -4.45 -1.06 -17.63
C GLY A 216 -3.76 -0.23 -18.71
N ASP A 217 -2.55 -0.63 -19.11
CA ASP A 217 -1.72 0.12 -20.06
C ASP A 217 -2.13 -0.11 -21.54
N GLU A 218 -2.40 -1.37 -21.92
CA GLU A 218 -2.53 -1.80 -23.31
C GLU A 218 -3.93 -2.36 -23.65
N GLY A 219 -4.76 -2.57 -22.64
CA GLY A 219 -6.11 -3.15 -22.77
C GLY A 219 -6.13 -4.67 -22.62
N LEU A 220 -7.34 -5.19 -22.36
CA LEU A 220 -7.58 -6.60 -22.03
C LEU A 220 -7.22 -7.56 -23.16
N LEU A 221 -7.49 -7.18 -24.41
CA LEU A 221 -7.31 -8.03 -25.60
C LEU A 221 -5.93 -7.89 -26.26
N ALA A 222 -5.04 -7.05 -25.74
CA ALA A 222 -3.69 -6.91 -26.26
C ALA A 222 -2.92 -8.24 -26.15
N PRO A 223 -2.12 -8.62 -27.17
CA PRO A 223 -1.38 -9.90 -27.17
C PRO A 223 -0.50 -10.11 -25.94
N ILE A 224 0.12 -9.04 -25.45
CA ILE A 224 0.98 -9.09 -24.27
C ILE A 224 0.16 -9.27 -22.97
N SER A 225 -1.06 -8.70 -22.90
CA SER A 225 -2.00 -8.91 -21.79
C SER A 225 -2.48 -10.36 -21.76
N LEU A 226 -2.82 -10.92 -22.91
CA LEU A 226 -3.21 -12.35 -23.04
C LEU A 226 -2.06 -13.28 -22.69
N ALA A 227 -0.83 -12.99 -23.15
CA ALA A 227 0.35 -13.79 -22.83
C ALA A 227 0.63 -13.78 -21.31
N SER A 228 0.52 -12.63 -20.65
CA SER A 228 0.69 -12.50 -19.19
C SER A 228 -0.43 -13.19 -18.40
N LEU A 229 -1.66 -13.23 -18.92
CA LEU A 229 -2.76 -14.02 -18.35
C LEU A 229 -2.45 -15.53 -18.41
N VAL A 230 -2.01 -16.00 -19.58
CA VAL A 230 -1.62 -17.43 -19.77
C VAL A 230 -0.49 -17.80 -18.81
N ALA A 231 0.53 -16.94 -18.67
CA ALA A 231 1.63 -17.16 -17.71
C ALA A 231 1.10 -17.24 -16.27
N THR A 232 0.19 -16.34 -15.88
CA THR A 232 -0.44 -16.33 -14.55
C THR A 232 -1.21 -17.64 -14.29
N LEU A 233 -2.03 -18.06 -15.23
CA LEU A 233 -2.82 -19.30 -15.13
C LEU A 233 -1.92 -20.54 -15.09
N ALA A 234 -0.86 -20.57 -15.89
CA ALA A 234 0.11 -21.67 -15.92
C ALA A 234 0.86 -21.79 -14.58
N LEU A 235 1.38 -20.67 -14.04
CA LEU A 235 2.04 -20.66 -12.73
C LEU A 235 1.08 -21.08 -11.61
N GLY A 236 -0.17 -20.60 -11.63
CA GLY A 236 -1.19 -20.99 -10.66
C GLY A 236 -1.57 -22.47 -10.74
N ALA A 237 -1.68 -23.01 -11.94
CA ALA A 237 -1.92 -24.44 -12.15
C ALA A 237 -0.74 -25.30 -11.65
N ILE A 238 0.50 -24.94 -12.00
CA ILE A 238 1.71 -25.61 -11.52
C ILE A 238 1.78 -25.58 -10.00
N CYS A 239 1.56 -24.42 -9.39
CA CYS A 239 1.53 -24.26 -7.93
C CYS A 239 0.47 -25.17 -7.29
N THR A 240 -0.75 -25.17 -7.83
CA THR A 240 -1.87 -25.97 -7.31
C THR A 240 -1.58 -27.48 -7.43
N VAL A 241 -1.04 -27.93 -8.56
CA VAL A 241 -0.65 -29.33 -8.76
C VAL A 241 0.46 -29.73 -7.78
N LEU A 242 1.47 -28.89 -7.61
CA LEU A 242 2.58 -29.17 -6.70
C LEU A 242 2.11 -29.23 -5.24
N VAL A 243 1.25 -28.29 -4.79
CA VAL A 243 0.65 -28.29 -3.45
C VAL A 243 -0.18 -29.58 -3.21
N ARG A 244 -0.86 -30.12 -4.23
CA ARG A 244 -1.65 -31.35 -4.09
C ARG A 244 -0.79 -32.62 -4.12
N ARG A 245 0.38 -32.60 -4.76
CA ARG A 245 1.25 -33.78 -4.89
C ARG A 245 2.25 -33.93 -3.74
N LEU A 246 2.62 -32.83 -3.08
CA LEU A 246 3.57 -32.89 -1.98
C LEU A 246 2.89 -33.35 -0.69
N PRO A 247 3.50 -34.28 0.07
CA PRO A 247 2.93 -34.78 1.32
C PRO A 247 2.87 -33.72 2.43
N SER A 248 3.76 -32.72 2.40
CA SER A 248 3.79 -31.60 3.36
C SER A 248 4.20 -30.28 2.67
N PRO A 249 3.33 -29.69 1.86
CA PRO A 249 3.62 -28.45 1.18
C PRO A 249 3.81 -27.31 2.22
N ALA A 250 4.77 -26.43 1.98
CA ALA A 250 5.00 -25.28 2.86
C ALA A 250 3.93 -24.20 2.67
N PHE A 251 3.33 -24.13 1.49
CA PHE A 251 2.18 -23.28 1.18
C PHE A 251 0.88 -24.09 1.24
N SER A 252 -0.15 -23.57 1.90
CA SER A 252 -1.44 -24.26 2.06
C SER A 252 -2.59 -23.40 1.53
N LEU A 253 -3.50 -24.02 0.79
CA LEU A 253 -4.75 -23.39 0.33
C LEU A 253 -5.87 -23.42 1.39
N ALA A 254 -5.60 -23.97 2.59
CA ALA A 254 -6.57 -24.09 3.67
C ALA A 254 -7.27 -22.76 4.04
N PRO A 255 -6.60 -21.59 4.13
CA PRO A 255 -7.28 -20.34 4.44
C PRO A 255 -8.38 -19.96 3.46
N LEU A 256 -8.22 -20.31 2.17
CA LEU A 256 -9.22 -20.01 1.15
C LEU A 256 -10.47 -20.92 1.22
N ARG A 257 -10.39 -22.04 1.95
CA ARG A 257 -11.54 -22.92 2.19
C ARG A 257 -12.41 -22.44 3.34
N VAL A 258 -11.83 -21.67 4.27
CA VAL A 258 -12.56 -21.09 5.40
C VAL A 258 -13.33 -19.86 4.94
N GLY A 259 -14.65 -19.92 4.95
CA GLY A 259 -15.52 -18.84 4.45
C GLY A 259 -15.22 -17.48 5.09
N ARG A 260 -15.00 -17.46 6.42
CA ARG A 260 -14.64 -16.25 7.16
C ARG A 260 -13.31 -15.64 6.69
N ALA A 261 -12.27 -16.46 6.50
CA ALA A 261 -10.98 -15.99 6.02
C ALA A 261 -11.10 -15.42 4.60
N ARG A 262 -11.82 -16.11 3.71
CA ARG A 262 -12.06 -15.67 2.33
C ARG A 262 -12.78 -14.32 2.29
N SER A 263 -13.85 -14.13 3.06
CA SER A 263 -14.58 -12.86 3.13
C SER A 263 -13.71 -11.71 3.64
N LEU A 264 -12.89 -11.95 4.66
CA LEU A 264 -11.98 -10.93 5.20
C LEU A 264 -10.82 -10.61 4.25
N LEU A 265 -10.28 -11.61 3.53
CA LEU A 265 -9.27 -11.37 2.48
C LEU A 265 -9.85 -10.57 1.31
N ALA A 266 -11.10 -10.80 0.92
CA ALA A 266 -11.78 -9.96 -0.07
C ALA A 266 -11.88 -8.50 0.41
N VAL A 267 -12.18 -8.26 1.70
CA VAL A 267 -12.14 -6.90 2.28
C VAL A 267 -10.75 -6.29 2.19
N VAL A 268 -9.68 -7.07 2.44
CA VAL A 268 -8.30 -6.58 2.31
C VAL A 268 -7.98 -6.16 0.87
N VAL A 269 -8.50 -6.87 -0.14
CA VAL A 269 -8.37 -6.46 -1.56
C VAL A 269 -9.12 -5.16 -1.84
N ILE A 270 -10.28 -4.95 -1.23
CA ILE A 270 -11.12 -3.76 -1.48
C ILE A 270 -10.55 -2.51 -0.81
N ILE A 271 -9.91 -2.60 0.35
CA ILE A 271 -9.40 -1.44 1.10
C ILE A 271 -8.54 -0.49 0.23
N PRO A 272 -7.55 -0.94 -0.54
CA PRO A 272 -6.78 -0.05 -1.42
C PRO A 272 -7.61 0.63 -2.51
N LEU A 273 -8.70 0.00 -2.99
CA LEU A 273 -9.59 0.59 -3.99
C LEU A 273 -10.35 1.81 -3.46
N ILE A 274 -10.58 1.89 -2.14
CA ILE A 274 -11.22 3.05 -1.51
C ILE A 274 -10.25 4.25 -1.42
N ASN A 275 -8.98 4.10 -1.83
CA ASN A 275 -7.94 5.11 -1.63
C ASN A 275 -8.23 6.40 -2.42
N THR A 276 -8.32 7.52 -1.68
CA THR A 276 -8.52 8.87 -2.23
C THR A 276 -7.29 9.78 -2.05
N VAL A 277 -6.25 9.30 -1.34
CA VAL A 277 -5.09 10.14 -0.97
C VAL A 277 -4.36 10.68 -2.20
N PHE A 278 -4.19 9.87 -3.23
CA PHE A 278 -3.54 10.29 -4.47
C PHE A 278 -4.32 11.42 -5.16
N LEU A 279 -5.63 11.24 -5.33
CA LEU A 279 -6.50 12.26 -5.95
C LEU A 279 -6.58 13.54 -5.10
N MET A 280 -6.58 13.41 -3.78
CA MET A 280 -6.52 14.57 -2.89
C MET A 280 -5.18 15.32 -2.99
N THR A 281 -4.07 14.61 -3.19
CA THR A 281 -2.78 15.24 -3.45
C THR A 281 -2.82 16.06 -4.75
N MET A 282 -3.39 15.49 -5.82
CA MET A 282 -3.62 16.24 -7.06
C MET A 282 -4.56 17.42 -6.86
N ALA A 283 -5.66 17.24 -6.13
CA ALA A 283 -6.58 18.34 -5.84
C ALA A 283 -5.90 19.50 -5.10
N PHE A 284 -5.08 19.23 -4.10
CA PHE A 284 -4.34 20.28 -3.40
C PHE A 284 -3.42 21.07 -4.32
N GLN A 285 -2.81 20.42 -5.31
CA GLN A 285 -1.90 21.07 -6.25
C GLN A 285 -2.66 21.83 -7.36
N TYR A 286 -3.67 21.21 -7.96
CA TYR A 286 -4.36 21.76 -9.15
C TYR A 286 -5.60 22.59 -8.84
N LEU A 287 -6.42 22.23 -7.81
CA LEU A 287 -7.60 23.03 -7.43
C LEU A 287 -7.22 24.20 -6.55
N TYR A 288 -6.24 23.99 -5.63
CA TYR A 288 -5.88 24.98 -4.62
C TYR A 288 -4.52 25.64 -4.88
N GLY A 289 -3.81 25.28 -5.96
CA GLY A 289 -2.54 25.89 -6.36
C GLY A 289 -1.41 25.71 -5.34
N LEU A 290 -1.47 24.66 -4.50
CA LEU A 290 -0.45 24.45 -3.48
C LEU A 290 0.82 23.83 -4.10
N THR A 291 1.97 24.33 -3.65
CA THR A 291 3.25 23.69 -3.97
C THR A 291 3.34 22.28 -3.37
N VAL A 292 4.26 21.46 -3.85
CA VAL A 292 4.51 20.10 -3.32
C VAL A 292 4.75 20.12 -1.81
N LEU A 293 5.55 21.08 -1.31
CA LEU A 293 5.81 21.23 0.12
C LEU A 293 4.55 21.62 0.91
N GLN A 294 3.77 22.58 0.40
CA GLN A 294 2.52 22.98 1.04
C GLN A 294 1.51 21.83 1.06
N THR A 295 1.42 21.04 -0.05
CA THR A 295 0.61 19.84 -0.11
C THR A 295 1.04 18.81 0.95
N ALA A 296 2.34 18.59 1.13
CA ALA A 296 2.83 17.72 2.19
C ALA A 296 2.44 18.23 3.60
N LEU A 297 2.52 19.54 3.83
CA LEU A 297 2.16 20.14 5.12
C LEU A 297 0.66 20.05 5.44
N VAL A 298 -0.22 20.26 4.46
CA VAL A 298 -1.67 20.13 4.66
C VAL A 298 -2.12 18.68 4.85
N MET A 299 -1.28 17.69 4.48
CA MET A 299 -1.51 16.28 4.75
C MET A 299 -1.10 15.85 6.18
N VAL A 300 -0.34 16.66 6.91
CA VAL A 300 0.11 16.34 8.28
C VAL A 300 -1.06 16.03 9.23
N PRO A 301 -2.16 16.81 9.28
CA PRO A 301 -3.31 16.49 10.13
C PRO A 301 -3.90 15.10 9.83
N ALA A 302 -3.95 14.69 8.57
CA ALA A 302 -4.46 13.39 8.16
C ALA A 302 -3.60 12.24 8.69
N GLN A 303 -2.28 12.36 8.63
CA GLN A 303 -1.37 11.36 9.17
C GLN A 303 -1.39 11.33 10.71
N ALA A 304 -1.42 12.49 11.35
CA ALA A 304 -1.54 12.60 12.79
C ALA A 304 -2.86 11.98 13.30
N ALA A 305 -3.98 12.24 12.62
CA ALA A 305 -5.26 11.63 12.94
C ALA A 305 -5.25 10.10 12.77
N ALA A 306 -4.58 9.58 11.75
CA ALA A 306 -4.41 8.14 11.55
C ALA A 306 -3.58 7.50 12.68
N VAL A 307 -2.49 8.15 13.11
CA VAL A 307 -1.68 7.71 14.25
C VAL A 307 -2.54 7.62 15.52
N LEU A 308 -3.27 8.68 15.83
CA LEU A 308 -4.08 8.75 17.05
C LEU A 308 -5.33 7.85 16.96
N GLY A 309 -5.99 7.81 15.82
CA GLY A 309 -7.25 7.09 15.61
C GLY A 309 -7.15 5.59 15.83
N THR A 310 -6.06 4.96 15.44
CA THR A 310 -5.84 3.53 15.69
C THR A 310 -5.79 3.22 17.19
N ARG A 311 -5.17 4.09 17.96
CA ARG A 311 -5.02 3.93 19.42
C ARG A 311 -6.25 4.35 20.20
N LEU A 312 -6.85 5.48 19.83
CA LEU A 312 -7.92 6.12 20.60
C LEU A 312 -9.32 5.66 20.18
N ILE A 313 -9.49 5.17 18.94
CA ILE A 313 -10.78 4.74 18.38
C ILE A 313 -10.79 3.24 18.16
N ALA A 314 -9.95 2.71 17.27
CA ALA A 314 -10.02 1.29 16.88
C ALA A 314 -9.77 0.34 18.06
N ALA A 315 -8.72 0.58 18.85
CA ALA A 315 -8.36 -0.31 19.94
C ALA A 315 -9.42 -0.36 21.06
N PRO A 316 -10.00 0.75 21.56
CA PRO A 316 -11.11 0.72 22.52
C PRO A 316 -12.38 0.06 21.95
N MET A 317 -12.72 0.35 20.68
CA MET A 317 -13.87 -0.27 20.02
C MET A 317 -13.70 -1.79 19.91
N MET A 318 -12.53 -2.27 19.45
CA MET A 318 -12.25 -3.71 19.37
C MET A 318 -12.39 -4.40 20.74
N ARG A 319 -12.03 -3.73 21.84
CA ARG A 319 -12.16 -4.26 23.20
C ARG A 319 -13.61 -4.30 23.70
N ARG A 320 -14.44 -3.29 23.33
CA ARG A 320 -15.83 -3.15 23.83
C ARG A 320 -16.83 -3.95 23.01
N ILE A 321 -16.75 -3.89 21.70
CA ILE A 321 -17.75 -4.46 20.78
C ILE A 321 -17.19 -5.60 19.91
N GLY A 322 -15.89 -5.91 20.05
CA GLY A 322 -15.22 -6.95 19.28
C GLY A 322 -14.78 -6.50 17.88
N VAL A 323 -13.88 -7.30 17.28
CA VAL A 323 -13.17 -6.93 16.04
C VAL A 323 -14.12 -6.81 14.84
N THR A 324 -15.04 -7.78 14.69
CA THR A 324 -15.97 -7.81 13.54
C THR A 324 -16.96 -6.63 13.55
N GLN A 325 -17.50 -6.30 14.71
CA GLN A 325 -18.43 -5.17 14.85
C GLN A 325 -17.70 -3.85 14.65
N THR A 326 -16.50 -3.72 15.22
CA THR A 326 -15.64 -2.52 15.02
C THR A 326 -15.37 -2.29 13.52
N ALA A 327 -14.95 -3.32 12.78
CA ALA A 327 -14.74 -3.19 11.34
C ALA A 327 -16.01 -2.75 10.60
N SER A 328 -17.17 -3.37 10.93
CA SER A 328 -18.45 -3.00 10.31
C SER A 328 -18.85 -1.55 10.57
N VAL A 329 -18.66 -1.05 11.80
CA VAL A 329 -18.97 0.35 12.16
C VAL A 329 -18.02 1.31 11.46
N LEU A 330 -16.71 1.03 11.47
CA LEU A 330 -15.72 1.88 10.83
C LEU A 330 -15.96 2.01 9.31
N PHE A 331 -16.27 0.90 8.62
CA PHE A 331 -16.60 0.96 7.19
C PHE A 331 -17.94 1.65 6.92
N ALA A 332 -18.95 1.50 7.78
CA ALA A 332 -20.22 2.21 7.64
C ALA A 332 -20.03 3.72 7.77
N VAL A 333 -19.24 4.16 8.78
CA VAL A 333 -18.90 5.57 8.96
C VAL A 333 -18.02 6.08 7.81
N LEU A 334 -17.06 5.26 7.35
CA LEU A 334 -16.22 5.59 6.19
C LEU A 334 -17.06 5.79 4.94
N SER A 335 -18.07 4.95 4.69
CA SER A 335 -18.97 5.10 3.54
C SER A 335 -19.68 6.46 3.54
N VAL A 336 -20.17 6.90 4.70
CA VAL A 336 -20.79 8.24 4.83
C VAL A 336 -19.74 9.33 4.66
N ALA A 337 -18.56 9.15 5.26
CA ALA A 337 -17.48 10.13 5.17
C ALA A 337 -16.97 10.31 3.73
N MET A 338 -16.95 9.24 2.91
CA MET A 338 -16.58 9.34 1.49
C MET A 338 -17.49 10.28 0.70
N LEU A 339 -18.78 10.32 1.02
CA LEU A 339 -19.73 11.22 0.37
C LEU A 339 -19.51 12.69 0.71
N SER A 340 -18.82 13.00 1.82
CA SER A 340 -18.50 14.39 2.13
C SER A 340 -17.49 15.03 1.16
N VAL A 341 -16.91 14.26 0.25
CA VAL A 341 -16.08 14.77 -0.86
C VAL A 341 -16.84 15.75 -1.78
N PHE A 342 -18.18 15.67 -1.85
CA PHE A 342 -18.99 16.61 -2.61
C PHE A 342 -18.89 18.05 -2.11
N PHE A 343 -18.42 18.28 -0.88
CA PHE A 343 -18.09 19.62 -0.38
C PHE A 343 -16.71 20.12 -0.83
N VAL A 344 -15.89 19.27 -1.45
CA VAL A 344 -14.58 19.65 -1.99
C VAL A 344 -14.78 20.11 -3.43
N THR A 345 -14.74 21.43 -3.61
CA THR A 345 -14.91 22.12 -4.89
C THR A 345 -13.77 23.12 -5.10
N PRO A 346 -13.50 23.61 -6.32
CA PRO A 346 -12.48 24.63 -6.56
C PRO A 346 -12.69 25.91 -5.73
N THR A 347 -13.93 26.20 -5.32
CA THR A 347 -14.32 27.39 -4.56
C THR A 347 -14.41 27.15 -3.04
N SER A 348 -14.29 25.88 -2.59
CA SER A 348 -14.38 25.59 -1.17
C SER A 348 -13.13 26.05 -0.41
N PRO A 349 -13.27 26.53 0.85
CA PRO A 349 -12.11 26.95 1.64
C PRO A 349 -11.21 25.75 1.97
N LEU A 350 -9.90 25.96 2.03
CA LEU A 350 -8.86 24.93 2.15
C LEU A 350 -9.05 23.98 3.36
N TRP A 351 -9.69 24.42 4.43
CA TRP A 351 -9.94 23.55 5.58
C TRP A 351 -10.93 22.40 5.27
N VAL A 352 -11.79 22.54 4.26
CA VAL A 352 -12.76 21.51 3.87
C VAL A 352 -12.07 20.25 3.35
N PRO A 353 -11.21 20.31 2.31
CA PRO A 353 -10.48 19.11 1.85
C PRO A 353 -9.49 18.58 2.89
N ILE A 354 -8.89 19.44 3.73
CA ILE A 354 -8.04 18.99 4.85
C ILE A 354 -8.85 18.16 5.84
N LEU A 355 -10.04 18.61 6.22
CA LEU A 355 -10.93 17.88 7.13
C LEU A 355 -11.39 16.56 6.49
N TYR A 356 -11.79 16.59 5.23
CA TYR A 356 -12.18 15.40 4.47
C TYR A 356 -11.07 14.32 4.49
N VAL A 357 -9.86 14.66 4.06
CA VAL A 357 -8.75 13.70 4.00
C VAL A 357 -8.32 13.24 5.39
N THR A 358 -8.48 14.09 6.40
CA THR A 358 -8.18 13.75 7.80
C THR A 358 -9.14 12.70 8.35
N ILE A 359 -10.44 12.88 8.17
CA ILE A 359 -11.47 11.92 8.58
C ILE A 359 -11.33 10.61 7.79
N TYR A 360 -11.14 10.71 6.47
CA TYR A 360 -10.91 9.56 5.61
C TYR A 360 -9.72 8.72 6.07
N ASN A 361 -8.55 9.33 6.28
CA ASN A 361 -7.32 8.61 6.64
C ASN A 361 -7.43 7.96 8.03
N LEU A 362 -8.00 8.67 8.99
CA LEU A 362 -8.30 8.15 10.33
C LEU A 362 -9.15 6.88 10.26
N LEU A 363 -10.26 6.91 9.52
CA LEU A 363 -11.20 5.79 9.43
C LEU A 363 -10.61 4.62 8.65
N THR A 364 -9.94 4.88 7.53
CA THR A 364 -9.36 3.84 6.67
C THR A 364 -8.24 3.09 7.38
N VAL A 365 -7.33 3.78 8.06
CA VAL A 365 -6.24 3.15 8.80
C VAL A 365 -6.79 2.38 10.00
N ALA A 366 -7.77 2.92 10.74
CA ALA A 366 -8.42 2.23 11.85
C ALA A 366 -9.17 0.96 11.37
N ALA A 367 -9.86 1.01 10.23
CA ALA A 367 -10.54 -0.13 9.63
C ALA A 367 -9.53 -1.19 9.15
N SER A 368 -8.47 -0.79 8.46
CA SER A 368 -7.42 -1.66 7.93
C SER A 368 -6.74 -2.48 9.04
N ILE A 369 -6.35 -1.84 10.15
CA ILE A 369 -5.72 -2.55 11.27
C ILE A 369 -6.70 -3.49 11.98
N THR A 370 -7.98 -3.12 12.05
CA THR A 370 -9.04 -3.96 12.62
C THR A 370 -9.26 -5.20 11.75
N VAL A 371 -9.33 -5.05 10.43
CA VAL A 371 -9.45 -6.18 9.48
C VAL A 371 -8.19 -7.06 9.53
N THR A 372 -7.00 -6.49 9.63
CA THR A 372 -5.75 -7.24 9.81
C THR A 372 -5.84 -8.16 11.03
N SER A 373 -6.27 -7.63 12.18
CA SER A 373 -6.49 -8.44 13.38
C SER A 373 -7.55 -9.55 13.16
N ALA A 374 -8.62 -9.25 12.41
CA ALA A 374 -9.67 -10.22 12.10
C ALA A 374 -9.18 -11.36 11.18
N VAL A 375 -8.38 -11.05 10.16
CA VAL A 375 -7.80 -12.05 9.23
C VAL A 375 -6.94 -13.04 10.01
N LEU A 376 -6.06 -12.55 10.88
CA LEU A 376 -5.14 -13.40 11.65
C LEU A 376 -5.83 -14.33 12.68
N THR A 377 -7.11 -14.10 12.94
CA THR A 377 -7.93 -14.95 13.82
C THR A 377 -9.01 -15.73 13.08
N SER A 378 -9.04 -15.65 11.75
CA SER A 378 -10.13 -16.20 10.94
C SER A 378 -10.02 -17.71 10.70
N ALA A 379 -8.80 -18.27 10.77
CA ALA A 379 -8.53 -19.70 10.56
C ALA A 379 -7.55 -20.19 11.64
N PRO A 380 -8.04 -20.67 12.80
CA PRO A 380 -7.20 -21.05 13.94
C PRO A 380 -6.21 -22.19 13.66
N ASP A 381 -6.58 -23.08 12.73
CA ASP A 381 -5.75 -24.23 12.32
C ASP A 381 -4.61 -23.86 11.36
N VAL A 382 -4.53 -22.60 10.94
CA VAL A 382 -3.51 -22.11 10.00
C VAL A 382 -2.52 -21.22 10.74
N ASN A 383 -1.23 -21.39 10.46
CA ASN A 383 -0.18 -20.59 11.07
C ASN A 383 -0.37 -19.09 10.75
N SER A 384 -0.09 -18.24 11.73
CA SER A 384 -0.22 -16.77 11.61
C SER A 384 0.68 -16.18 10.52
N GLY A 385 1.85 -16.76 10.27
CA GLY A 385 2.74 -16.39 9.19
C GLY A 385 2.11 -16.60 7.80
N GLN A 386 1.41 -17.72 7.60
CA GLN A 386 0.66 -17.96 6.36
C GLN A 386 -0.52 -16.98 6.22
N LEU A 387 -1.30 -16.74 7.25
CA LEU A 387 -2.39 -15.75 7.22
C LEU A 387 -1.88 -14.34 6.95
N SER A 388 -0.74 -13.96 7.53
CA SER A 388 -0.07 -12.69 7.24
C SER A 388 0.35 -12.58 5.78
N ALA A 389 0.87 -13.66 5.19
CA ALA A 389 1.26 -13.72 3.77
C ALA A 389 0.04 -13.59 2.85
N TYR A 390 -1.06 -14.29 3.13
CA TYR A 390 -2.32 -14.14 2.38
C TYR A 390 -2.87 -12.71 2.47
N ARG A 391 -2.83 -12.12 3.67
CA ARG A 391 -3.23 -10.71 3.85
C ARG A 391 -2.35 -9.77 3.04
N GLY A 392 -1.02 -9.96 3.07
CA GLY A 392 -0.08 -9.15 2.29
C GLY A 392 -0.31 -9.26 0.78
N SER A 393 -0.50 -10.48 0.26
CA SER A 393 -0.83 -10.73 -1.15
C SER A 393 -2.16 -10.10 -1.56
N ALA A 394 -3.20 -10.24 -0.73
CA ALA A 394 -4.50 -9.62 -0.97
C ALA A 394 -4.40 -8.08 -1.01
N GLN A 395 -3.61 -7.48 -0.12
CA GLN A 395 -3.36 -6.04 -0.12
C GLN A 395 -2.62 -5.59 -1.39
N SER A 396 -1.61 -6.34 -1.85
CA SER A 396 -0.87 -6.02 -3.07
C SER A 396 -1.74 -6.12 -4.32
N LEU A 397 -2.57 -7.17 -4.43
CA LEU A 397 -3.55 -7.29 -5.51
C LEU A 397 -4.55 -6.12 -5.49
N GLY A 398 -5.05 -5.76 -4.31
CA GLY A 398 -5.94 -4.62 -4.14
C GLY A 398 -5.30 -3.30 -4.53
N ALA A 399 -4.03 -3.09 -4.21
CA ALA A 399 -3.29 -1.88 -4.58
C ALA A 399 -3.16 -1.72 -6.10
N VAL A 400 -2.88 -2.82 -6.82
CA VAL A 400 -2.82 -2.79 -8.29
C VAL A 400 -4.20 -2.59 -8.91
N LEU A 401 -5.22 -3.30 -8.40
CA LEU A 401 -6.60 -3.08 -8.83
C LEU A 401 -7.03 -1.62 -8.60
N ALA A 402 -6.59 -0.99 -7.51
CA ALA A 402 -6.86 0.42 -7.25
C ALA A 402 -6.26 1.33 -8.32
N VAL A 403 -5.02 1.07 -8.74
CA VAL A 403 -4.37 1.84 -9.82
C VAL A 403 -5.11 1.64 -11.14
N VAL A 404 -5.37 0.39 -11.53
CA VAL A 404 -5.98 0.05 -12.83
C VAL A 404 -7.45 0.48 -12.90
N VAL A 405 -8.24 0.18 -11.86
CA VAL A 405 -9.70 0.37 -11.90
C VAL A 405 -10.09 1.78 -11.47
N MET A 406 -9.60 2.24 -10.32
CA MET A 406 -10.03 3.52 -9.76
C MET A 406 -9.36 4.69 -10.46
N ASN A 407 -8.02 4.66 -10.61
CA ASN A 407 -7.32 5.72 -11.31
C ASN A 407 -7.69 5.71 -12.80
N GLY A 408 -7.74 4.51 -13.43
CA GLY A 408 -8.15 4.37 -14.82
C GLY A 408 -9.55 4.89 -15.06
N ALA A 409 -10.54 4.55 -14.23
CA ALA A 409 -11.90 5.07 -14.33
C ALA A 409 -11.95 6.59 -14.12
N VAL A 410 -11.27 7.11 -13.09
CA VAL A 410 -11.23 8.54 -12.78
C VAL A 410 -10.56 9.32 -13.91
N PHE A 411 -9.41 8.86 -14.42
CA PHE A 411 -8.72 9.52 -15.52
C PHE A 411 -9.49 9.44 -16.84
N THR A 412 -10.17 8.31 -17.11
CA THR A 412 -10.99 8.18 -18.32
C THR A 412 -12.21 9.10 -18.25
N LEU A 413 -12.93 9.13 -17.14
CA LEU A 413 -14.06 10.04 -16.94
C LEU A 413 -13.62 11.50 -16.93
N GLY A 414 -12.49 11.82 -16.29
CA GLY A 414 -11.90 13.15 -16.32
C GLY A 414 -11.56 13.61 -17.74
N ARG A 415 -10.99 12.72 -18.56
CA ARG A 415 -10.69 13.01 -19.98
C ARG A 415 -11.97 13.21 -20.82
N LEU A 416 -13.00 12.37 -20.59
CA LEU A 416 -14.28 12.53 -21.29
C LEU A 416 -14.96 13.85 -20.92
N PHE A 417 -14.93 14.21 -19.63
CA PHE A 417 -15.44 15.49 -19.16
C PHE A 417 -14.67 16.66 -19.77
N MET A 418 -13.34 16.61 -19.72
CA MET A 418 -12.44 17.60 -20.32
C MET A 418 -12.70 17.76 -21.82
N SER A 419 -12.81 16.66 -22.57
CA SER A 419 -13.12 16.72 -23.99
C SER A 419 -14.49 17.31 -24.28
N SER A 420 -15.50 17.05 -23.43
CA SER A 420 -16.83 17.64 -23.58
C SER A 420 -16.86 19.15 -23.31
N GLU A 421 -16.06 19.62 -22.34
CA GLU A 421 -15.89 21.06 -22.10
C GLU A 421 -15.14 21.76 -23.22
N LEU A 422 -14.07 21.14 -23.72
CA LEU A 422 -13.33 21.66 -24.87
C LEU A 422 -14.22 21.78 -26.13
N GLN A 423 -15.11 20.78 -26.35
CA GLN A 423 -16.11 20.86 -27.43
C GLN A 423 -17.10 22.00 -27.20
N ALA A 424 -17.61 22.16 -25.99
CA ALA A 424 -18.51 23.28 -25.65
C ALA A 424 -17.87 24.64 -25.87
N ASN A 425 -16.53 24.70 -25.81
CA ASN A 425 -15.70 25.88 -26.05
C ASN A 425 -15.24 26.03 -27.52
N GLY A 426 -15.80 25.26 -28.45
CA GLY A 426 -15.68 25.47 -29.90
C GLY A 426 -14.65 24.58 -30.61
N LEU A 427 -14.03 23.60 -29.94
CA LEU A 427 -13.17 22.62 -30.59
C LEU A 427 -14.01 21.49 -31.23
N THR A 428 -13.52 20.92 -32.32
CA THR A 428 -14.09 19.69 -32.88
C THR A 428 -13.89 18.52 -31.95
N GLN A 429 -14.66 17.45 -32.11
CA GLN A 429 -14.56 16.25 -31.27
C GLN A 429 -13.16 15.62 -31.30
N GLU A 430 -12.50 15.64 -32.44
CA GLU A 430 -11.18 15.06 -32.64
C GLU A 430 -10.10 15.93 -32.00
N GLU A 431 -10.15 17.24 -32.20
CA GLU A 431 -9.25 18.21 -31.55
C GLU A 431 -9.41 18.21 -30.03
N ALA A 432 -10.63 18.22 -29.52
CA ALA A 432 -10.93 18.18 -28.09
C ALA A 432 -10.42 16.88 -27.43
N ALA A 433 -10.52 15.75 -28.10
CA ALA A 433 -10.03 14.47 -27.58
C ALA A 433 -8.48 14.43 -27.58
N ALA A 434 -7.83 14.97 -28.61
CA ALA A 434 -6.38 15.06 -28.70
C ALA A 434 -5.82 16.02 -27.64
N GLU A 435 -6.41 17.20 -27.50
CA GLU A 435 -6.03 18.22 -26.50
C GLU A 435 -6.22 17.69 -25.06
N ALA A 436 -7.36 17.07 -24.77
CA ALA A 436 -7.61 16.44 -23.46
C ALA A 436 -6.57 15.35 -23.12
N ALA A 437 -6.15 14.55 -24.10
CA ALA A 437 -5.13 13.53 -23.91
C ALA A 437 -3.75 14.17 -23.65
N GLN A 438 -3.43 15.26 -24.33
CA GLN A 438 -2.16 15.99 -24.17
C GLN A 438 -2.09 16.72 -22.83
N ILE A 439 -3.17 17.39 -22.41
CA ILE A 439 -3.29 18.01 -21.08
C ILE A 439 -3.12 16.96 -19.97
N GLN A 440 -3.76 15.81 -20.12
CA GLN A 440 -3.64 14.73 -19.15
C GLN A 440 -2.22 14.13 -19.09
N ALA A 441 -1.55 13.98 -20.22
CA ALA A 441 -0.16 13.49 -20.27
C ALA A 441 0.84 14.51 -19.65
N SER A 442 0.58 15.80 -19.76
CA SER A 442 1.40 16.87 -19.17
C SER A 442 1.14 17.08 -17.68
N ALA A 443 0.01 16.56 -17.14
CA ALA A 443 -0.39 16.68 -15.73
C ALA A 443 0.52 15.93 -14.73
N THR A 444 1.67 15.39 -15.17
CA THR A 444 2.62 14.71 -14.28
C THR A 444 3.38 15.65 -13.36
N SER A 445 3.45 16.97 -13.67
CA SER A 445 3.95 17.98 -12.74
C SER A 445 3.30 19.35 -12.98
N PRO A 446 2.97 20.12 -11.89
CA PRO A 446 2.40 21.46 -11.98
C PRO A 446 3.27 22.47 -12.75
N ASP A 447 4.60 22.32 -12.69
CA ASP A 447 5.56 23.18 -13.40
C ASP A 447 5.49 22.99 -14.91
N VAL A 448 5.18 21.79 -15.37
CA VAL A 448 4.97 21.50 -16.80
C VAL A 448 3.65 22.09 -17.28
N MET A 449 2.59 22.04 -16.45
CA MET A 449 1.28 22.63 -16.77
C MET A 449 1.35 24.15 -16.98
N SER A 450 2.18 24.86 -16.23
CA SER A 450 2.35 26.31 -16.42
C SER A 450 2.97 26.70 -17.78
N GLN A 451 3.70 25.78 -18.42
CA GLN A 451 4.27 25.95 -19.76
C GLN A 451 3.26 25.65 -20.89
N TYR A 452 2.20 24.89 -20.58
CA TYR A 452 1.14 24.51 -21.53
C TYR A 452 -0.14 25.36 -21.38
N ALA A 453 -0.07 26.52 -20.75
CA ALA A 453 -1.18 27.48 -20.72
C ALA A 453 -1.44 28.05 -22.15
N VAL A 454 -2.00 27.19 -23.02
CA VAL A 454 -2.51 27.62 -24.30
C VAL A 454 -3.90 28.23 -24.04
N PRO A 455 -4.15 29.50 -24.29
CA PRO A 455 -5.48 30.06 -24.20
C PRO A 455 -6.38 29.36 -25.21
N LEU A 456 -7.42 28.69 -24.73
CA LEU A 456 -8.46 28.11 -25.58
C LEU A 456 -9.17 29.22 -26.37
N PRO A 457 -9.73 28.93 -27.56
CA PRO A 457 -10.44 29.91 -28.39
C PRO A 457 -11.57 30.66 -27.64
N SER A 458 -12.12 30.05 -26.58
CA SER A 458 -13.17 30.61 -25.71
C SER A 458 -12.66 31.50 -24.57
N GLY A 459 -11.34 31.65 -24.39
CA GLY A 459 -10.77 32.37 -23.26
C GLY A 459 -10.76 31.62 -21.93
N VAL A 460 -11.16 30.34 -21.91
CA VAL A 460 -11.06 29.47 -20.73
C VAL A 460 -9.62 28.98 -20.58
N GLU A 461 -9.07 29.05 -19.38
CA GLU A 461 -7.71 28.55 -19.11
C GLU A 461 -7.73 27.03 -18.98
N THR A 462 -6.76 26.36 -19.61
CA THR A 462 -6.57 24.88 -19.48
C THR A 462 -6.45 24.42 -18.02
N SER A 463 -5.93 25.28 -17.14
CA SER A 463 -5.87 25.08 -15.69
C SER A 463 -7.25 24.89 -15.05
N GLN A 464 -8.28 25.63 -15.49
CA GLN A 464 -9.64 25.50 -14.98
C GLN A 464 -10.28 24.18 -15.43
N VAL A 465 -10.15 23.82 -16.71
CA VAL A 465 -10.64 22.54 -17.23
C VAL A 465 -10.03 21.34 -16.49
N MET A 466 -8.74 21.43 -16.17
CA MET A 466 -8.05 20.41 -15.38
C MET A 466 -8.58 20.35 -13.93
N ALA A 467 -8.79 21.50 -13.30
CA ALA A 467 -9.32 21.58 -11.94
C ALA A 467 -10.73 20.95 -11.86
N ASP A 468 -11.61 21.27 -12.78
CA ASP A 468 -12.99 20.73 -12.85
C ASP A 468 -12.99 19.22 -13.14
N SER A 469 -12.08 18.76 -14.00
CA SER A 469 -11.87 17.32 -14.26
C SER A 469 -11.43 16.56 -12.99
N ILE A 470 -10.48 17.11 -12.22
CA ILE A 470 -10.04 16.52 -10.96
C ILE A 470 -11.16 16.52 -9.91
N ALA A 471 -11.92 17.61 -9.80
CA ALA A 471 -13.07 17.69 -8.89
C ALA A 471 -14.12 16.63 -9.23
N THR A 472 -14.47 16.48 -10.51
CA THR A 472 -15.36 15.42 -10.99
C THR A 472 -14.82 14.03 -10.67
N GLY A 473 -13.53 13.78 -10.92
CA GLY A 473 -12.86 12.54 -10.57
C GLY A 473 -12.93 12.22 -9.07
N LEU A 474 -12.76 13.24 -8.22
CA LEU A 474 -12.91 13.10 -6.76
C LEU A 474 -14.35 12.72 -6.36
N HIS A 475 -15.35 13.34 -6.97
CA HIS A 475 -16.76 13.03 -6.69
C HIS A 475 -17.10 11.58 -7.09
N VAL A 476 -16.66 11.14 -8.26
CA VAL A 476 -16.80 9.75 -8.71
C VAL A 476 -16.11 8.78 -7.76
N ASN A 477 -14.87 9.07 -7.38
CA ASN A 477 -14.12 8.28 -6.40
C ASN A 477 -14.86 8.21 -5.05
N GLY A 478 -15.48 9.30 -4.62
CA GLY A 478 -16.27 9.36 -3.39
C GLY A 478 -17.47 8.41 -3.42
N VAL A 479 -18.23 8.40 -4.52
CA VAL A 479 -19.38 7.48 -4.68
C VAL A 479 -18.91 6.03 -4.75
N LEU A 480 -17.95 5.72 -5.60
CA LEU A 480 -17.41 4.36 -5.73
C LEU A 480 -16.79 3.88 -4.40
N GLY A 481 -16.03 4.73 -3.72
CA GLY A 481 -15.45 4.43 -2.43
C GLY A 481 -16.50 4.19 -1.34
N ALA A 482 -17.60 4.95 -1.34
CA ALA A 482 -18.72 4.74 -0.43
C ALA A 482 -19.41 3.38 -0.67
N LEU A 483 -19.65 3.02 -1.93
CA LEU A 483 -20.22 1.71 -2.29
C LEU A 483 -19.30 0.56 -1.91
N LEU A 484 -17.99 0.68 -2.15
CA LEU A 484 -16.99 -0.31 -1.77
C LEU A 484 -16.89 -0.46 -0.25
N ALA A 485 -16.97 0.64 0.50
CA ALA A 485 -17.00 0.61 1.96
C ALA A 485 -18.26 -0.12 2.48
N LEU A 486 -19.43 0.08 1.86
CA LEU A 486 -20.65 -0.69 2.17
C LEU A 486 -20.49 -2.18 1.83
N ALA A 487 -19.85 -2.51 0.70
CA ALA A 487 -19.52 -3.90 0.37
C ALA A 487 -18.62 -4.54 1.44
N CYS A 488 -17.65 -3.79 1.98
CA CYS A 488 -16.84 -4.26 3.11
C CYS A 488 -17.70 -4.55 4.36
N VAL A 489 -18.69 -3.71 4.68
CA VAL A 489 -19.64 -3.99 5.80
C VAL A 489 -20.36 -5.31 5.59
N PHE A 490 -20.85 -5.54 4.37
CA PHE A 490 -21.55 -6.77 4.02
C PHE A 490 -20.64 -8.00 4.14
N LEU A 491 -19.45 -7.97 3.56
CA LEU A 491 -18.47 -9.06 3.58
C LEU A 491 -18.02 -9.42 5.01
N VAL A 492 -17.77 -8.41 5.84
CA VAL A 492 -17.41 -8.61 7.26
C VAL A 492 -18.55 -9.31 8.03
N ARG A 493 -19.81 -8.95 7.76
CA ARG A 493 -20.99 -9.57 8.41
C ARG A 493 -21.26 -10.99 7.91
N VAL A 494 -21.11 -11.24 6.62
CA VAL A 494 -21.23 -12.61 6.04
C VAL A 494 -20.18 -13.53 6.63
N GLY A 495 -18.93 -13.10 6.72
CA GLY A 495 -17.87 -13.87 7.36
C GLY A 495 -18.15 -14.20 8.83
N ARG A 496 -18.88 -13.35 9.56
CA ARG A 496 -19.33 -13.64 10.93
C ARG A 496 -20.39 -14.74 10.97
N ARG A 497 -21.38 -14.72 10.09
CA ARG A 497 -22.44 -15.74 10.04
C ARG A 497 -21.87 -17.13 9.74
N GLN A 498 -20.92 -17.22 8.83
CA GLN A 498 -20.25 -18.48 8.48
C GLN A 498 -19.42 -19.09 9.63
N SER A 499 -18.97 -18.28 10.59
CA SER A 499 -18.27 -18.77 11.79
C SER A 499 -19.22 -19.27 12.90
N LEU A 500 -20.52 -19.00 12.81
CA LEU A 500 -21.53 -19.45 13.77
C LEU A 500 -22.25 -20.71 13.28
N SER A 501 -22.11 -21.06 12.00
CA SER A 501 -22.72 -22.22 11.35
C SER A 501 -21.74 -23.38 11.12
N ALA A 502 -20.47 -23.20 11.42
CA ALA A 502 -19.39 -24.20 11.40
C ALA A 502 -18.96 -24.52 12.83
#